data_667c65dc7e0c1e360b9ea5f3d589b891
#
_entry.id   667c65dc7e0c1e360b9ea5f3d589b891
#
_cell.length_a   1.000
_cell.length_b   1.000
_cell.length_c   1.000
_cell.angle_alpha   90.00
_cell.angle_beta   90.00
_cell.angle_gamma   90.00
#
_symmetry.space_group_name_H-M   'P 1'
#
loop_
_entity.id
_entity.type
_entity.pdbx_description
1 polymer ?
#
loop_
_entity_poly.entity_id
_entity_poly.type
_entity_poly.pdbx_seq_one_letter_code
_entity_poly.pdbx_strand_id
1 'polypeptide(L)'
;MDREYILRLLHAQVNINGHIVGAAVGSGMTAKYAVMGGSDFVMALSAGKYRVMGRSSYASYFCYGNSNQTVMELGTRELLPVIQEVPVLFGLFASDPEIHLYEYLKMIKENGFSGIVNYPTMSLIDGKFRIALEEEGNTYQKEVEAIRLAHYYDLFTVAFVTNAEESELMIEAGADVICAHLGLTKGGYLGAKNVLSIQDGKKLTDEIFEVC
;
A
#
# COMPACT_ATOMS: atom_id res chain seq x y z
N MET A 1 2.04 -15.57 -6.59
CA MET A 1 3.40 -15.96 -6.10
C MET A 1 3.30 -16.14 -4.60
N ASP A 2 4.00 -17.12 -4.02
CA ASP A 2 4.06 -17.27 -2.56
C ASP A 2 5.04 -16.24 -1.93
N ARG A 3 4.83 -15.94 -0.65
CA ARG A 3 5.56 -14.93 0.10
C ARG A 3 7.07 -15.24 0.17
N GLU A 4 7.45 -16.49 0.45
CA GLU A 4 8.85 -16.89 0.58
C GLU A 4 9.61 -16.72 -0.74
N TYR A 5 8.98 -17.07 -1.86
CA TYR A 5 9.57 -16.85 -3.18
C TYR A 5 9.77 -15.37 -3.48
N ILE A 6 8.79 -14.51 -3.16
CA ILE A 6 8.91 -13.06 -3.31
C ILE A 6 10.08 -12.52 -2.50
N LEU A 7 10.20 -12.90 -1.22
CA LEU A 7 11.30 -12.46 -0.37
C LEU A 7 12.66 -12.85 -0.93
N ARG A 8 12.81 -14.08 -1.44
CA ARG A 8 14.05 -14.51 -2.09
C ARG A 8 14.40 -13.67 -3.32
N LEU A 9 13.41 -13.34 -4.15
CA LEU A 9 13.62 -12.48 -5.32
C LEU A 9 14.05 -11.07 -4.91
N LEU A 10 13.36 -10.46 -3.96
CA LEU A 10 13.67 -9.11 -3.51
C LEU A 10 15.03 -9.03 -2.79
N HIS A 11 15.38 -10.00 -1.96
CA HIS A 11 16.74 -10.08 -1.39
C HIS A 11 17.81 -10.25 -2.45
N ALA A 12 17.58 -11.09 -3.46
CA ALA A 12 18.51 -11.21 -4.59
C ALA A 12 18.67 -9.88 -5.34
N GLN A 13 17.57 -9.17 -5.57
CA GLN A 13 17.57 -7.85 -6.22
C GLN A 13 18.37 -6.81 -5.41
N VAL A 14 18.17 -6.74 -4.09
CA VAL A 14 18.94 -5.86 -3.20
C VAL A 14 20.44 -6.22 -3.25
N ASN A 15 20.80 -7.50 -3.22
CA ASN A 15 22.19 -7.95 -3.27
C ASN A 15 22.87 -7.60 -4.60
N ILE A 16 22.14 -7.63 -5.71
CA ILE A 16 22.69 -7.36 -7.06
C ILE A 16 22.71 -5.86 -7.37
N ASN A 17 21.60 -5.16 -7.11
CA ASN A 17 21.38 -3.79 -7.56
C ASN A 17 21.35 -2.76 -6.42
N GLY A 18 21.35 -3.19 -5.16
CA GLY A 18 21.35 -2.33 -3.99
C GLY A 18 20.00 -1.69 -3.65
N HIS A 19 18.95 -2.00 -4.41
CA HIS A 19 17.61 -1.44 -4.21
C HIS A 19 16.52 -2.34 -4.81
N ILE A 20 15.27 -2.07 -4.42
CA ILE A 20 14.05 -2.59 -5.04
C ILE A 20 13.16 -1.43 -5.48
N VAL A 21 12.35 -1.66 -6.51
CA VAL A 21 11.42 -0.66 -7.04
C VAL A 21 10.00 -1.21 -7.01
N GLY A 22 9.14 -0.63 -6.17
CA GLY A 22 7.71 -0.89 -6.16
C GLY A 22 6.94 0.23 -6.89
N ALA A 23 6.00 -0.12 -7.75
CA ALA A 23 5.20 0.85 -8.48
C ALA A 23 3.72 0.85 -8.05
N ALA A 24 3.21 2.02 -7.62
CA ALA A 24 1.78 2.23 -7.40
C ALA A 24 1.08 2.52 -8.74
N VAL A 25 0.17 1.64 -9.14
CA VAL A 25 -0.46 1.67 -10.47
C VAL A 25 -1.97 1.84 -10.40
N GLY A 26 -2.57 2.34 -11.49
CA GLY A 26 -4.01 2.59 -11.58
C GLY A 26 -4.66 2.06 -12.86
N SER A 27 -3.90 1.37 -13.72
CA SER A 27 -4.40 0.71 -14.93
C SER A 27 -3.45 -0.39 -15.38
N GLY A 28 -3.94 -1.32 -16.20
CA GLY A 28 -3.12 -2.36 -16.81
C GLY A 28 -1.98 -1.79 -17.65
N MET A 29 -2.21 -0.66 -18.34
CA MET A 29 -1.16 0.01 -19.10
C MET A 29 -0.04 0.53 -18.20
N THR A 30 -0.37 1.24 -17.11
CA THR A 30 0.65 1.76 -16.18
C THR A 30 1.43 0.63 -15.51
N ALA A 31 0.77 -0.47 -15.16
CA ALA A 31 1.42 -1.65 -14.60
C ALA A 31 2.39 -2.30 -15.59
N LYS A 32 1.95 -2.55 -16.82
CA LYS A 32 2.78 -3.13 -17.88
C LYS A 32 4.07 -2.34 -18.10
N TYR A 33 3.96 -1.02 -18.23
CA TYR A 33 5.15 -0.19 -18.44
C TYR A 33 6.01 -0.03 -17.19
N ALA A 34 5.45 -0.09 -15.99
CA ALA A 34 6.22 -0.14 -14.76
C ALA A 34 7.09 -1.41 -14.71
N VAL A 35 6.51 -2.57 -15.01
CA VAL A 35 7.24 -3.85 -15.06
C VAL A 35 8.29 -3.86 -16.17
N MET A 36 7.96 -3.39 -17.37
CA MET A 36 8.95 -3.23 -18.45
C MET A 36 10.08 -2.26 -18.08
N GLY A 37 9.82 -1.30 -17.20
CA GLY A 37 10.79 -0.36 -16.66
C GLY A 37 11.63 -0.91 -15.49
N GLY A 38 11.39 -2.15 -15.05
CA GLY A 38 12.16 -2.82 -14.01
C GLY A 38 11.56 -2.74 -12.61
N SER A 39 10.23 -2.53 -12.47
CA SER A 39 9.59 -2.68 -11.16
C SER A 39 9.63 -4.11 -10.67
N ASP A 40 10.04 -4.32 -9.42
CA ASP A 40 10.13 -5.61 -8.76
C ASP A 40 8.77 -6.11 -8.23
N PHE A 41 7.84 -5.18 -7.99
CA PHE A 41 6.44 -5.45 -7.67
C PHE A 41 5.54 -4.27 -8.05
N VAL A 42 4.24 -4.53 -8.18
CA VAL A 42 3.24 -3.48 -8.41
C VAL A 42 2.18 -3.46 -7.31
N MET A 43 1.71 -2.27 -6.94
CA MET A 43 0.67 -2.07 -5.95
C MET A 43 -0.59 -1.52 -6.64
N ALA A 44 -1.68 -2.30 -6.61
CA ALA A 44 -3.00 -1.86 -7.05
C ALA A 44 -3.61 -0.94 -5.99
N LEU A 45 -3.60 0.36 -6.23
CA LEU A 45 -4.13 1.35 -5.29
C LEU A 45 -5.34 2.09 -5.87
N SER A 46 -6.36 2.31 -5.04
CA SER A 46 -7.49 3.18 -5.41
C SER A 46 -7.03 4.60 -5.81
N ALA A 47 -6.03 5.16 -5.10
CA ALA A 47 -5.39 6.42 -5.49
C ALA A 47 -4.78 6.38 -6.89
N GLY A 48 -4.18 5.25 -7.29
CA GLY A 48 -3.67 5.03 -8.64
C GLY A 48 -4.79 5.09 -9.67
N LYS A 49 -5.91 4.41 -9.41
CA LYS A 49 -7.09 4.43 -10.27
C LYS A 49 -7.65 5.83 -10.43
N TYR A 50 -7.85 6.56 -9.33
CA TYR A 50 -8.34 7.94 -9.39
C TYR A 50 -7.39 8.88 -10.14
N ARG A 51 -6.08 8.73 -10.00
CA ARG A 51 -5.11 9.54 -10.77
C ARG A 51 -5.18 9.27 -12.27
N VAL A 52 -5.34 8.03 -12.69
CA VAL A 52 -5.53 7.67 -14.10
C VAL A 52 -6.84 8.27 -14.65
N MET A 53 -7.87 8.40 -13.83
CA MET A 53 -9.11 9.10 -14.17
C MET A 53 -8.99 10.62 -14.15
N GLY A 54 -7.79 11.19 -13.92
CA GLY A 54 -7.56 12.63 -13.83
C GLY A 54 -8.06 13.24 -12.51
N ARG A 55 -8.12 12.45 -11.42
CA ARG A 55 -8.52 12.90 -10.08
C ARG A 55 -7.33 12.90 -9.12
N SER A 56 -7.50 13.57 -7.98
CA SER A 56 -6.50 13.58 -6.91
C SER A 56 -6.45 12.23 -6.19
N SER A 57 -5.28 11.89 -5.63
CA SER A 57 -5.12 10.76 -4.70
C SER A 57 -6.02 10.87 -3.46
N TYR A 58 -6.42 12.09 -3.06
CA TYR A 58 -7.38 12.33 -1.98
C TYR A 58 -8.75 11.68 -2.22
N ALA A 59 -9.11 11.39 -3.48
CA ALA A 59 -10.35 10.71 -3.80
C ALA A 59 -10.48 9.34 -3.10
N SER A 60 -9.38 8.73 -2.69
CA SER A 60 -9.37 7.47 -1.93
C SER A 60 -9.92 7.60 -0.50
N TYR A 61 -10.01 8.82 0.02
CA TYR A 61 -10.47 9.12 1.39
C TYR A 61 -11.89 9.67 1.45
N PHE A 62 -12.56 9.80 0.32
CA PHE A 62 -13.91 10.35 0.22
C PHE A 62 -14.88 9.37 -0.44
N CYS A 63 -16.17 9.61 -0.29
CA CYS A 63 -17.24 8.76 -0.80
C CYS A 63 -17.41 8.82 -2.34
N TYR A 64 -16.33 8.61 -3.09
CA TYR A 64 -16.38 8.44 -4.54
C TYR A 64 -16.65 7.00 -4.98
N GLY A 65 -16.57 6.07 -4.04
CA GLY A 65 -16.76 4.65 -4.22
C GLY A 65 -16.06 3.86 -3.11
N ASN A 66 -16.30 2.55 -3.04
CA ASN A 66 -15.59 1.67 -2.12
C ASN A 66 -14.16 1.42 -2.64
N SER A 67 -13.15 1.72 -1.81
CA SER A 67 -11.73 1.58 -2.17
C SER A 67 -11.38 0.12 -2.49
N ASN A 68 -11.84 -0.82 -1.64
CA ASN A 68 -11.53 -2.23 -1.80
C ASN A 68 -12.16 -2.83 -3.06
N GLN A 69 -13.41 -2.46 -3.38
CA GLN A 69 -14.05 -2.87 -4.63
C GLN A 69 -13.31 -2.32 -5.86
N THR A 70 -12.93 -1.05 -5.81
CA THR A 70 -12.15 -0.40 -6.88
C THR A 70 -10.83 -1.12 -7.14
N VAL A 71 -10.12 -1.52 -6.08
CA VAL A 71 -8.84 -2.24 -6.18
C VAL A 71 -9.07 -3.68 -6.66
N MET A 72 -10.12 -4.35 -6.18
CA MET A 72 -10.45 -5.71 -6.63
C MET A 72 -10.75 -5.72 -8.14
N GLU A 73 -11.56 -4.79 -8.64
CA GLU A 73 -11.84 -4.67 -10.07
C GLU A 73 -10.59 -4.33 -10.88
N LEU A 74 -9.79 -3.37 -10.43
CA LEU A 74 -8.52 -3.02 -11.06
C LEU A 74 -7.60 -4.24 -11.16
N GLY A 75 -7.40 -4.95 -10.06
CA GLY A 75 -6.52 -6.11 -10.01
C GLY A 75 -6.98 -7.24 -10.90
N THR A 76 -8.22 -7.69 -10.73
CA THR A 76 -8.73 -8.89 -11.42
C THR A 76 -8.98 -8.67 -12.91
N ARG A 77 -9.36 -7.46 -13.32
CA ARG A 77 -9.69 -7.17 -14.73
C ARG A 77 -8.54 -6.58 -15.53
N GLU A 78 -7.64 -5.81 -14.89
CA GLU A 78 -6.63 -5.05 -15.61
C GLU A 78 -5.19 -5.47 -15.29
N LEU A 79 -4.87 -5.90 -14.05
CA LEU A 79 -3.48 -6.16 -13.65
C LEU A 79 -3.12 -7.64 -13.74
N LEU A 80 -3.80 -8.50 -13.02
CA LEU A 80 -3.48 -9.94 -12.94
C LEU A 80 -3.51 -10.66 -14.28
N PRO A 81 -4.40 -10.30 -15.25
CA PRO A 81 -4.36 -10.92 -16.57
C PRO A 81 -3.14 -10.58 -17.41
N VAL A 82 -2.44 -9.45 -17.10
CA VAL A 82 -1.33 -8.93 -17.94
C VAL A 82 0.02 -8.90 -17.22
N ILE A 83 0.03 -9.03 -15.89
CA ILE A 83 1.25 -9.04 -15.07
C ILE A 83 1.41 -10.42 -14.45
N GLN A 84 2.43 -11.15 -14.88
CA GLN A 84 2.74 -12.49 -14.37
C GLN A 84 4.19 -12.60 -13.84
N GLU A 85 5.03 -11.64 -14.20
CA GLU A 85 6.46 -11.65 -13.93
C GLU A 85 6.80 -11.19 -12.52
N VAL A 86 5.98 -10.30 -11.94
CA VAL A 86 6.22 -9.68 -10.62
C VAL A 86 4.99 -9.78 -9.73
N PRO A 87 5.15 -9.70 -8.39
CA PRO A 87 4.02 -9.71 -7.46
C PRO A 87 3.07 -8.53 -7.69
N VAL A 88 1.77 -8.79 -7.63
CA VAL A 88 0.71 -7.77 -7.61
C VAL A 88 0.13 -7.71 -6.20
N LEU A 89 0.25 -6.54 -5.55
CA LEU A 89 -0.23 -6.32 -4.19
C LEU A 89 -1.55 -5.56 -4.20
N PHE A 90 -2.42 -5.92 -3.27
CA PHE A 90 -3.72 -5.29 -3.06
C PHE A 90 -3.62 -4.13 -2.07
N GLY A 91 -4.03 -2.93 -2.46
CA GLY A 91 -4.20 -1.79 -1.56
C GLY A 91 -5.45 -1.97 -0.69
N LEU A 92 -5.26 -2.41 0.54
CA LEU A 92 -6.33 -2.77 1.45
C LEU A 92 -6.72 -1.61 2.37
N PHE A 93 -7.96 -1.16 2.28
CA PHE A 93 -8.58 -0.30 3.28
C PHE A 93 -9.13 -1.17 4.42
N ALA A 94 -8.35 -1.32 5.49
CA ALA A 94 -8.65 -2.21 6.60
C ALA A 94 -9.86 -1.77 7.45
N SER A 95 -10.22 -0.48 7.38
CA SER A 95 -11.38 0.10 8.12
C SER A 95 -12.69 0.08 7.32
N ASP A 96 -12.73 -0.58 6.17
CA ASP A 96 -13.96 -0.73 5.37
C ASP A 96 -15.04 -1.45 6.17
N PRO A 97 -16.22 -0.83 6.39
CA PRO A 97 -17.28 -1.45 7.17
C PRO A 97 -17.99 -2.61 6.44
N GLU A 98 -17.75 -2.75 5.13
CA GLU A 98 -18.41 -3.79 4.32
C GLU A 98 -17.64 -5.12 4.30
N ILE A 99 -16.44 -5.18 4.94
CA ILE A 99 -15.63 -6.40 4.95
C ILE A 99 -15.49 -7.02 6.33
N HIS A 100 -15.40 -8.34 6.36
CA HIS A 100 -14.80 -9.09 7.45
C HIS A 100 -13.35 -9.38 7.08
N LEU A 101 -12.41 -8.74 7.77
CA LEU A 101 -11.00 -8.66 7.40
C LEU A 101 -10.37 -10.04 7.12
N TYR A 102 -10.64 -11.02 8.01
CA TYR A 102 -10.15 -12.39 7.87
C TYR A 102 -10.61 -13.04 6.55
N GLU A 103 -11.90 -12.99 6.24
CA GLU A 103 -12.46 -13.59 5.02
C GLU A 103 -12.04 -12.80 3.77
N TYR A 104 -11.89 -11.49 3.92
CA TYR A 104 -11.49 -10.63 2.80
C TYR A 104 -10.04 -10.87 2.39
N LEU A 105 -9.11 -11.07 3.34
CA LEU A 105 -7.73 -11.43 3.05
C LEU A 105 -7.62 -12.77 2.32
N LYS A 106 -8.43 -13.75 2.73
CA LYS A 106 -8.53 -15.03 2.04
C LYS A 106 -9.00 -14.84 0.59
N MET A 107 -10.05 -14.03 0.39
CA MET A 107 -10.56 -13.70 -0.94
C MET A 107 -9.51 -12.98 -1.80
N ILE A 108 -8.72 -12.07 -1.24
CA ILE A 108 -7.60 -11.41 -1.93
C ILE A 108 -6.62 -12.46 -2.46
N LYS A 109 -6.19 -13.40 -1.61
CA LYS A 109 -5.29 -14.49 -1.99
C LYS A 109 -5.89 -15.38 -3.07
N GLU A 110 -7.15 -15.80 -2.93
CA GLU A 110 -7.87 -16.66 -3.88
C GLU A 110 -8.06 -15.98 -5.25
N ASN A 111 -8.16 -14.66 -5.30
CA ASN A 111 -8.21 -13.89 -6.54
C ASN A 111 -6.83 -13.70 -7.22
N GLY A 112 -5.74 -14.21 -6.63
CA GLY A 112 -4.43 -14.26 -7.27
C GLY A 112 -3.49 -13.11 -6.90
N PHE A 113 -3.87 -12.22 -5.97
CA PHE A 113 -2.94 -11.24 -5.42
C PHE A 113 -1.86 -11.94 -4.60
N SER A 114 -0.65 -11.42 -4.67
CA SER A 114 0.51 -11.98 -3.97
C SER A 114 0.70 -11.42 -2.56
N GLY A 115 0.02 -10.32 -2.25
CA GLY A 115 0.18 -9.64 -0.98
C GLY A 115 -0.72 -8.42 -0.84
N ILE A 116 -0.50 -7.67 0.23
CA ILE A 116 -1.23 -6.45 0.53
C ILE A 116 -0.31 -5.27 0.85
N VAL A 117 -0.88 -4.07 0.76
CA VAL A 117 -0.36 -2.84 1.34
C VAL A 117 -1.51 -2.10 2.03
N ASN A 118 -1.28 -1.51 3.21
CA ASN A 118 -2.29 -0.79 3.99
C ASN A 118 -2.60 0.59 3.37
N TYR A 119 -3.43 0.60 2.34
CA TYR A 119 -3.83 1.84 1.66
C TYR A 119 -5.30 1.78 1.20
N PRO A 120 -6.12 2.80 1.45
CA PRO A 120 -5.86 4.07 2.17
C PRO A 120 -5.49 3.86 3.64
N THR A 121 -4.55 4.67 4.17
CA THR A 121 -4.07 4.55 5.54
C THR A 121 -4.58 5.68 6.44
N MET A 122 -4.91 5.36 7.67
CA MET A 122 -5.28 6.33 8.71
C MET A 122 -4.15 7.27 9.08
N SER A 123 -2.89 6.89 8.85
CA SER A 123 -1.70 7.71 9.12
C SER A 123 -1.69 9.06 8.42
N LEU A 124 -2.39 9.19 7.29
CA LEU A 124 -2.49 10.45 6.53
C LEU A 124 -3.65 11.34 6.97
N ILE A 125 -4.42 10.92 7.96
CA ILE A 125 -5.55 11.69 8.51
C ILE A 125 -5.12 12.26 9.86
N ASP A 126 -5.37 13.54 10.09
CA ASP A 126 -5.00 14.25 11.31
C ASP A 126 -6.16 15.08 11.91
N GLY A 127 -5.86 15.78 12.98
CA GLY A 127 -6.74 16.74 13.63
C GLY A 127 -8.06 16.15 14.14
N LYS A 128 -9.10 16.98 14.18
CA LYS A 128 -10.42 16.61 14.71
C LYS A 128 -11.07 15.46 13.94
N PHE A 129 -10.78 15.34 12.65
CA PHE A 129 -11.34 14.27 11.84
C PHE A 129 -10.72 12.93 12.22
N ARG A 130 -9.40 12.88 12.46
CA ARG A 130 -8.73 11.69 12.98
C ARG A 130 -9.32 11.23 14.30
N ILE A 131 -9.50 12.16 15.27
CA ILE A 131 -10.05 11.86 16.58
C ILE A 131 -11.46 11.25 16.44
N ALA A 132 -12.34 11.87 15.63
CA ALA A 132 -13.69 11.37 15.43
C ALA A 132 -13.71 9.95 14.81
N LEU A 133 -12.83 9.66 13.85
CA LEU A 133 -12.72 8.33 13.26
C LEU A 133 -12.23 7.29 14.27
N GLU A 134 -11.29 7.65 15.13
CA GLU A 134 -10.77 6.76 16.17
C GLU A 134 -11.82 6.47 17.25
N GLU A 135 -12.66 7.44 17.63
CA GLU A 135 -13.80 7.26 18.51
C GLU A 135 -14.83 6.25 17.94
N GLU A 136 -14.98 6.20 16.61
CA GLU A 136 -15.80 5.22 15.89
C GLU A 136 -15.08 3.87 15.66
N GLY A 137 -13.87 3.71 16.19
CA GLY A 137 -13.07 2.49 16.05
C GLY A 137 -12.34 2.35 14.71
N ASN A 138 -12.26 3.40 13.91
CA ASN A 138 -11.42 3.44 12.71
C ASN A 138 -10.02 3.92 13.10
N THR A 139 -9.15 2.98 13.43
CA THR A 139 -7.82 3.24 13.97
C THR A 139 -6.73 2.62 13.09
N TYR A 140 -5.50 3.11 13.24
CA TYR A 140 -4.33 2.48 12.61
C TYR A 140 -4.13 1.03 13.07
N GLN A 141 -4.60 0.69 14.26
CA GLN A 141 -4.52 -0.67 14.79
C GLN A 141 -5.24 -1.71 13.91
N LYS A 142 -6.30 -1.33 13.17
CA LYS A 142 -6.93 -2.21 12.18
C LYS A 142 -5.98 -2.55 11.01
N GLU A 143 -5.12 -1.61 10.63
CA GLU A 143 -4.11 -1.84 9.59
C GLU A 143 -3.01 -2.77 10.10
N VAL A 144 -2.56 -2.57 11.35
CA VAL A 144 -1.63 -3.48 12.03
C VAL A 144 -2.18 -4.91 12.08
N GLU A 145 -3.45 -5.06 12.42
CA GLU A 145 -4.13 -6.36 12.43
C GLU A 145 -4.24 -6.96 11.02
N ALA A 146 -4.48 -6.13 10.00
CA ALA A 146 -4.51 -6.57 8.62
C ALA A 146 -3.14 -7.13 8.17
N ILE A 147 -2.05 -6.47 8.53
CA ILE A 147 -0.68 -6.95 8.25
C ILE A 147 -0.40 -8.26 8.99
N ARG A 148 -0.77 -8.37 10.28
CA ARG A 148 -0.61 -9.60 11.06
C ARG A 148 -1.36 -10.78 10.45
N LEU A 149 -2.62 -10.58 10.07
CA LEU A 149 -3.43 -11.60 9.43
C LEU A 149 -2.92 -11.95 8.03
N ALA A 150 -2.45 -10.97 7.25
CA ALA A 150 -1.86 -11.21 5.94
C ALA A 150 -0.60 -12.08 6.06
N HIS A 151 0.26 -11.80 7.03
CA HIS A 151 1.42 -12.62 7.35
C HIS A 151 1.01 -14.06 7.72
N TYR A 152 -0.02 -14.22 8.55
CA TYR A 152 -0.58 -15.54 8.90
C TYR A 152 -1.08 -16.31 7.68
N TYR A 153 -1.65 -15.62 6.68
CA TYR A 153 -2.10 -16.20 5.41
C TYR A 153 -1.00 -16.40 4.38
N ASP A 154 0.26 -16.15 4.71
CA ASP A 154 1.38 -16.22 3.78
C ASP A 154 1.20 -15.28 2.56
N LEU A 155 0.68 -14.09 2.82
CA LEU A 155 0.63 -12.98 1.89
C LEU A 155 1.84 -12.06 2.12
N PHE A 156 2.50 -11.64 1.05
CA PHE A 156 3.57 -10.64 1.12
C PHE A 156 3.02 -9.28 1.56
N THR A 157 3.73 -8.56 2.42
CA THR A 157 3.24 -7.33 3.03
C THR A 157 4.17 -6.16 2.85
N VAL A 158 3.61 -5.03 2.42
CA VAL A 158 4.25 -3.72 2.44
C VAL A 158 3.47 -2.83 3.38
N ALA A 159 4.09 -2.35 4.44
CA ALA A 159 3.46 -1.48 5.42
C ALA A 159 3.84 -0.02 5.20
N PHE A 160 2.85 0.83 4.87
CA PHE A 160 3.00 2.28 4.88
C PHE A 160 2.98 2.80 6.32
N VAL A 161 4.00 3.55 6.68
CA VAL A 161 4.18 4.17 8.00
C VAL A 161 4.57 5.64 7.83
N THR A 162 4.18 6.48 8.78
CA THR A 162 4.50 7.91 8.77
C THR A 162 5.35 8.37 9.97
N ASN A 163 5.66 7.46 10.89
CA ASN A 163 6.49 7.71 12.07
C ASN A 163 7.10 6.40 12.59
N ALA A 164 8.00 6.51 13.55
CA ALA A 164 8.72 5.38 14.16
C ALA A 164 7.78 4.43 14.92
N GLU A 165 6.80 4.96 15.67
CA GLU A 165 5.83 4.15 16.43
C GLU A 165 5.01 3.22 15.50
N GLU A 166 4.54 3.76 14.38
CA GLU A 166 3.85 2.94 13.36
C GLU A 166 4.78 1.88 12.77
N SER A 167 6.07 2.20 12.58
CA SER A 167 7.06 1.25 12.08
C SER A 167 7.25 0.08 13.06
N GLU A 168 7.42 0.36 14.35
CA GLU A 168 7.53 -0.67 15.40
C GLU A 168 6.30 -1.58 15.39
N LEU A 169 5.09 -1.02 15.38
CA LEU A 169 3.84 -1.79 15.36
C LEU A 169 3.74 -2.70 14.12
N MET A 170 4.16 -2.22 12.95
CA MET A 170 4.12 -3.00 11.72
C MET A 170 5.18 -4.09 11.68
N ILE A 171 6.37 -3.84 12.22
CA ILE A 171 7.43 -4.85 12.39
C ILE A 171 6.95 -5.96 13.33
N GLU A 172 6.37 -5.60 14.48
CA GLU A 172 5.79 -6.58 15.43
C GLU A 172 4.63 -7.37 14.81
N ALA A 173 3.89 -6.79 13.89
CA ALA A 173 2.85 -7.48 13.12
C ALA A 173 3.40 -8.44 12.06
N GLY A 174 4.70 -8.40 11.76
CA GLY A 174 5.37 -9.25 10.78
C GLY A 174 5.35 -8.69 9.35
N ALA A 175 5.36 -7.36 9.20
CA ALA A 175 5.50 -6.74 7.89
C ALA A 175 6.82 -7.13 7.21
N ASP A 176 6.77 -7.45 5.92
CA ASP A 176 7.95 -7.83 5.14
C ASP A 176 8.76 -6.62 4.67
N VAL A 177 8.09 -5.52 4.41
CA VAL A 177 8.70 -4.25 3.96
C VAL A 177 8.05 -3.10 4.71
N ILE A 178 8.88 -2.27 5.34
CA ILE A 178 8.47 -0.98 5.87
C ILE A 178 8.70 0.10 4.80
N CYS A 179 7.66 0.86 4.50
CA CYS A 179 7.70 1.93 3.52
C CYS A 179 7.33 3.27 4.17
N ALA A 180 8.34 4.12 4.41
CA ALA A 180 8.13 5.47 4.90
C ALA A 180 7.28 6.28 3.91
N HIS A 181 6.06 6.64 4.30
CA HIS A 181 5.10 7.35 3.45
C HIS A 181 5.22 8.86 3.66
N LEU A 182 5.79 9.57 2.70
CA LEU A 182 6.09 11.01 2.79
C LEU A 182 4.91 11.92 2.41
N GLY A 183 3.70 11.39 2.36
CA GLY A 183 2.50 12.14 2.01
C GLY A 183 2.00 11.87 0.59
N LEU A 184 1.03 12.66 0.15
CA LEU A 184 0.37 12.49 -1.14
C LEU A 184 1.15 13.18 -2.26
N THR A 185 0.89 12.75 -3.51
CA THR A 185 1.61 13.23 -4.71
C THR A 185 1.58 14.75 -4.83
N LYS A 186 2.75 15.36 -4.93
CA LYS A 186 2.94 16.81 -5.14
C LYS A 186 2.76 17.20 -6.60
N GLY A 187 2.28 18.42 -6.79
CA GLY A 187 2.34 19.12 -8.08
C GLY A 187 1.21 18.75 -9.03
N GLY A 188 1.33 19.25 -10.26
CA GLY A 188 0.26 19.20 -11.21
C GLY A 188 -0.95 20.03 -10.77
N TYR A 189 -2.05 19.84 -11.49
CA TYR A 189 -3.28 20.61 -11.26
C TYR A 189 -4.03 20.21 -9.99
N LEU A 190 -3.92 18.93 -9.59
CA LEU A 190 -4.67 18.32 -8.48
C LEU A 190 -3.77 17.78 -7.38
N GLY A 191 -2.47 17.99 -7.45
CA GLY A 191 -1.53 17.49 -6.44
C GLY A 191 -1.53 18.29 -5.15
N ALA A 192 -0.96 17.71 -4.11
CA ALA A 192 -0.79 18.35 -2.81
C ALA A 192 0.08 19.61 -2.95
N LYS A 193 -0.30 20.67 -2.24
CA LYS A 193 0.47 21.94 -2.19
C LYS A 193 1.41 21.96 -0.99
N ASN A 194 0.94 21.46 0.15
CA ASN A 194 1.73 21.32 1.36
C ASN A 194 2.33 19.91 1.39
N VAL A 195 3.64 19.84 1.22
CA VAL A 195 4.39 18.58 1.23
C VAL A 195 5.68 18.78 2.00
N LEU A 196 6.24 17.71 2.52
CA LEU A 196 7.54 17.73 3.18
C LEU A 196 8.63 18.22 2.22
N SER A 197 9.61 18.98 2.73
CA SER A 197 10.83 19.23 2.00
C SER A 197 11.63 17.92 1.85
N ILE A 198 12.58 17.89 0.92
CA ILE A 198 13.46 16.71 0.76
C ILE A 198 14.24 16.44 2.04
N GLN A 199 14.69 17.52 2.74
CA GLN A 199 15.42 17.39 4.00
C GLN A 199 14.54 16.85 5.12
N ASP A 200 13.31 17.36 5.26
CA ASP A 200 12.35 16.86 6.27
C ASP A 200 11.92 15.41 5.97
N GLY A 201 11.71 15.09 4.68
CA GLY A 201 11.42 13.74 4.24
C GLY A 201 12.56 12.77 4.55
N LYS A 202 13.82 13.18 4.30
CA LYS A 202 14.98 12.38 4.68
C LYS A 202 15.05 12.14 6.18
N LYS A 203 14.91 13.20 6.99
CA LYS A 203 14.93 13.11 8.44
C LYS A 203 13.87 12.15 8.96
N LEU A 204 12.63 12.28 8.48
CA LEU A 204 11.54 11.38 8.84
C LEU A 204 11.85 9.93 8.45
N THR A 205 12.43 9.71 7.26
CA THR A 205 12.82 8.38 6.80
C THR A 205 13.92 7.78 7.68
N ASP A 206 14.94 8.59 8.04
CA ASP A 206 16.00 8.16 8.93
C ASP A 206 15.44 7.76 10.31
N GLU A 207 14.53 8.57 10.91
CA GLU A 207 13.86 8.28 12.18
C GLU A 207 13.03 6.98 12.13
N ILE A 208 12.32 6.72 11.03
CA ILE A 208 11.54 5.49 10.83
C ILE A 208 12.47 4.28 10.75
N PHE A 209 13.58 4.40 10.06
CA PHE A 209 14.50 3.28 9.83
C PHE A 209 15.47 3.02 10.98
N GLU A 210 15.58 3.93 11.96
CA GLU A 210 16.33 3.67 13.19
C GLU A 210 15.72 2.53 14.04
N VAL A 211 14.43 2.23 13.84
CA VAL A 211 13.70 1.16 14.55
C VAL A 211 13.52 -0.13 13.71
N CYS A 212 14.00 -0.14 12.46
CA CYS A 212 14.04 -1.31 11.59
C CYS A 212 15.38 -2.08 11.76
#